data_323f44340c3c1f88b64a92f553b474f2
#
_entry.id   323f44340c3c1f88b64a92f553b474f2
#
_cell.length_a   1.000
_cell.length_b   1.000
_cell.length_c   1.000
_cell.angle_alpha   90.00
_cell.angle_beta   90.00
_cell.angle_gamma   90.00
#
_symmetry.space_group_name_H-M   'P 1'
#
loop_
_entity.id
_entity.type
_entity.pdbx_description
1 polymer ?
#
loop_
_entity_poly.entity_id
_entity_poly.type
_entity_poly.pdbx_seq_one_letter_code
_entity_poly.pdbx_strand_id
1 'polypeptide(L)'
;MISLEWVKDYIDIEDENLDELADKVTKAGINVEHVISNHIDNLVVGKVLSCVPHPDSDHMHVCMVDVGKETIQIVCGAPNVKEGIKVIVALPGATLPGNFTISKSKKRGVDSNGMICALSEIGLEEDTEENYKKGIYVLDDDARVGVDALEYMGACDTLYDLDIHKHKNNDCFYHIGFAYEVCAILGKIVNLPDD
;
A
#
# COMPACT_ATOMS: atom_id res chain seq x y z
N MET A 1 -3.60 18.09 7.19
CA MET A 1 -3.52 16.62 7.14
C MET A 1 -2.45 16.12 8.11
N ILE A 2 -2.74 15.04 8.83
CA ILE A 2 -1.82 14.37 9.77
C ILE A 2 -1.62 12.93 9.30
N SER A 3 -0.36 12.52 9.14
CA SER A 3 0.05 11.14 8.88
C SER A 3 0.00 10.34 10.18
N LEU A 4 -0.75 9.25 10.21
CA LEU A 4 -0.79 8.37 11.37
C LEU A 4 0.47 7.51 11.47
N GLU A 5 1.16 7.24 10.36
CA GLU A 5 2.44 6.56 10.40
C GLU A 5 3.49 7.38 11.16
N TRP A 6 3.52 8.70 10.96
CA TRP A 6 4.38 9.59 11.74
C TRP A 6 3.92 9.77 13.19
N VAL A 7 2.62 9.64 13.46
CA VAL A 7 2.09 9.69 14.84
C VAL A 7 2.52 8.46 15.63
N LYS A 8 2.70 7.30 15.00
CA LYS A 8 3.21 6.07 15.64
C LYS A 8 4.60 6.23 16.23
N ASP A 9 5.42 7.16 15.74
CA ASP A 9 6.72 7.47 16.35
C ASP A 9 6.59 7.99 17.78
N TYR A 10 5.44 8.57 18.12
CA TYR A 10 5.18 9.22 19.41
C TYR A 10 4.20 8.46 20.30
N ILE A 11 3.37 7.60 19.75
CA ILE A 11 2.35 6.86 20.48
C ILE A 11 2.06 5.52 19.80
N ASP A 12 1.97 4.46 20.59
CA ASP A 12 1.52 3.15 20.12
C ASP A 12 0.01 3.16 19.84
N ILE A 13 -0.35 3.08 18.56
CA ILE A 13 -1.72 2.99 18.04
C ILE A 13 -1.91 1.80 17.09
N GLU A 14 -1.00 0.81 17.12
CA GLU A 14 -1.05 -0.35 16.23
C GLU A 14 -2.33 -1.19 16.40
N ASP A 15 -2.80 -1.33 17.64
CA ASP A 15 -4.01 -2.09 17.96
C ASP A 15 -5.31 -1.28 17.86
N GLU A 16 -5.24 0.02 17.52
CA GLU A 16 -6.41 0.87 17.43
C GLU A 16 -7.10 0.77 16.06
N ASN A 17 -8.43 0.67 16.06
CA ASN A 17 -9.20 0.87 14.84
C ASN A 17 -9.17 2.35 14.46
N LEU A 18 -8.60 2.68 13.29
CA LEU A 18 -8.34 4.07 12.90
C LEU A 18 -9.63 4.88 12.64
N ASP A 19 -10.69 4.25 12.17
CA ASP A 19 -11.99 4.92 12.02
C ASP A 19 -12.64 5.25 13.38
N GLU A 20 -12.55 4.31 14.33
CA GLU A 20 -13.02 4.56 15.71
C GLU A 20 -12.15 5.60 16.43
N LEU A 21 -10.86 5.64 16.13
CA LEU A 21 -9.95 6.67 16.65
C LEU A 21 -10.33 8.04 16.09
N ALA A 22 -10.64 8.16 14.79
CA ALA A 22 -11.12 9.39 14.18
C ALA A 22 -12.39 9.92 14.88
N ASP A 23 -13.32 9.01 15.20
CA ASP A 23 -14.53 9.34 15.96
C ASP A 23 -14.23 9.84 17.37
N LYS A 24 -13.29 9.19 18.10
CA LYS A 24 -12.86 9.62 19.44
C LYS A 24 -12.22 11.00 19.40
N VAL A 25 -11.34 11.25 18.42
CA VAL A 25 -10.64 12.52 18.19
C VAL A 25 -11.64 13.63 17.89
N THR A 26 -12.62 13.35 17.01
CA THR A 26 -13.69 14.31 16.68
C THR A 26 -14.53 14.67 17.91
N LYS A 27 -14.91 13.67 18.72
CA LYS A 27 -15.66 13.90 19.98
C LYS A 27 -14.87 14.70 21.02
N ALA A 28 -13.54 14.62 20.99
CA ALA A 28 -12.65 15.41 21.85
C ALA A 28 -12.45 16.86 21.36
N GLY A 29 -13.05 17.22 20.20
CA GLY A 29 -13.07 18.59 19.68
C GLY A 29 -12.03 18.88 18.61
N ILE A 30 -11.42 17.86 18.01
CA ILE A 30 -10.55 17.96 16.81
C ILE A 30 -11.32 17.28 15.68
N ASN A 31 -11.95 18.05 14.81
CA ASN A 31 -12.80 17.50 13.77
C ASN A 31 -11.95 16.80 12.69
N VAL A 32 -12.16 15.49 12.53
CA VAL A 32 -11.60 14.69 11.42
C VAL A 32 -12.64 14.70 10.29
N GLU A 33 -12.36 15.44 9.22
CA GLU A 33 -13.28 15.54 8.08
C GLU A 33 -13.20 14.30 7.19
N HIS A 34 -11.97 13.82 6.95
CA HIS A 34 -11.72 12.65 6.11
C HIS A 34 -10.63 11.78 6.69
N VAL A 35 -10.83 10.45 6.61
CA VAL A 35 -9.80 9.44 6.80
C VAL A 35 -9.40 8.93 5.41
N ILE A 36 -8.15 9.16 5.02
CA ILE A 36 -7.62 8.83 3.70
C ILE A 36 -6.56 7.75 3.89
N SER A 37 -6.84 6.53 3.44
CA SER A 37 -5.88 5.44 3.47
C SER A 37 -5.48 5.06 2.06
N ASN A 38 -4.18 4.81 1.84
CA ASN A 38 -3.65 4.25 0.61
C ASN A 38 -3.43 2.73 0.71
N HIS A 39 -3.92 2.10 1.78
CA HIS A 39 -3.84 0.66 1.92
C HIS A 39 -4.62 -0.06 0.80
N ILE A 40 -3.99 -1.07 0.22
CA ILE A 40 -4.58 -1.92 -0.83
C ILE A 40 -4.55 -3.36 -0.34
N ASP A 41 -5.71 -3.89 0.03
CA ASP A 41 -5.84 -5.29 0.43
C ASP A 41 -5.38 -6.25 -0.68
N ASN A 42 -4.77 -7.37 -0.29
CA ASN A 42 -4.30 -8.41 -1.22
C ASN A 42 -3.20 -7.93 -2.19
N LEU A 43 -2.41 -6.95 -1.79
CA LEU A 43 -1.20 -6.52 -2.49
C LEU A 43 0.02 -7.09 -1.78
N VAL A 44 0.70 -8.07 -2.38
CA VAL A 44 1.76 -8.83 -1.71
C VAL A 44 3.07 -8.83 -2.48
N VAL A 45 4.17 -9.06 -1.77
CA VAL A 45 5.48 -9.35 -2.38
C VAL A 45 5.43 -10.75 -2.98
N GLY A 46 5.70 -10.86 -4.28
CA GLY A 46 5.82 -12.13 -4.99
C GLY A 46 7.22 -12.35 -5.56
N LYS A 47 7.60 -13.62 -5.77
CA LYS A 47 8.84 -13.98 -6.47
C LYS A 47 8.51 -14.71 -7.77
N VAL A 48 9.04 -14.22 -8.86
CA VAL A 48 8.90 -14.87 -10.18
C VAL A 48 9.79 -16.11 -10.22
N LEU A 49 9.19 -17.30 -10.21
CA LEU A 49 9.87 -18.58 -10.25
C LEU A 49 10.22 -19.02 -11.66
N SER A 50 9.36 -18.69 -12.63
CA SER A 50 9.62 -18.90 -14.05
C SER A 50 8.93 -17.84 -14.90
N CYS A 51 9.49 -17.54 -16.04
CA CYS A 51 8.97 -16.54 -16.99
C CYS A 51 9.20 -17.06 -18.41
N VAL A 52 8.13 -17.43 -19.10
CA VAL A 52 8.18 -17.97 -20.45
C VAL A 52 7.35 -17.10 -21.40
N PRO A 53 7.73 -16.99 -22.69
CA PRO A 53 6.94 -16.27 -23.69
C PRO A 53 5.51 -16.81 -23.77
N HIS A 54 4.53 -15.93 -23.96
CA HIS A 54 3.14 -16.32 -24.15
C HIS A 54 2.96 -16.96 -25.54
N PRO A 55 2.26 -18.11 -25.68
CA PRO A 55 2.14 -18.84 -26.95
C PRO A 55 1.51 -18.01 -28.08
N ASP A 56 0.59 -17.10 -27.74
CA ASP A 56 -0.18 -16.31 -28.70
C ASP A 56 0.10 -14.79 -28.60
N SER A 57 1.28 -14.41 -28.11
CA SER A 57 1.64 -12.99 -27.99
C SER A 57 3.15 -12.76 -27.98
N ASP A 58 3.60 -11.81 -28.78
CA ASP A 58 5.01 -11.42 -28.88
C ASP A 58 5.46 -10.50 -27.72
N HIS A 59 4.51 -9.97 -26.93
CA HIS A 59 4.79 -8.96 -25.90
C HIS A 59 4.45 -9.42 -24.47
N MET A 60 3.78 -10.59 -24.34
CA MET A 60 3.38 -11.10 -23.03
C MET A 60 4.23 -12.29 -22.61
N HIS A 61 4.34 -12.47 -21.32
CA HIS A 61 4.98 -13.60 -20.68
C HIS A 61 4.01 -14.29 -19.73
N VAL A 62 4.12 -15.62 -19.65
CA VAL A 62 3.43 -16.43 -18.64
C VAL A 62 4.41 -16.67 -17.51
N CYS A 63 4.08 -16.16 -16.33
CA CYS A 63 4.94 -16.23 -15.15
C CYS A 63 4.31 -17.13 -14.09
N MET A 64 5.12 -17.99 -13.48
CA MET A 64 4.76 -18.65 -12.22
C MET A 64 5.34 -17.84 -11.08
N VAL A 65 4.48 -17.37 -10.17
CA VAL A 65 4.86 -16.44 -9.11
C VAL A 65 4.50 -17.05 -7.76
N ASP A 66 5.50 -17.18 -6.89
CA ASP A 66 5.31 -17.54 -5.49
C ASP A 66 4.85 -16.30 -4.72
N VAL A 67 3.70 -16.40 -4.06
CA VAL A 67 3.10 -15.33 -3.27
C VAL A 67 3.08 -15.67 -1.76
N GLY A 68 3.93 -16.61 -1.35
CA GLY A 68 4.15 -17.04 0.03
C GLY A 68 3.21 -18.18 0.48
N LYS A 69 1.93 -18.10 0.19
CA LYS A 69 0.95 -19.15 0.52
C LYS A 69 0.80 -20.20 -0.59
N GLU A 70 0.98 -19.78 -1.81
CA GLU A 70 0.82 -20.61 -3.01
C GLU A 70 1.64 -20.04 -4.17
N THR A 71 1.77 -20.83 -5.23
CA THR A 71 2.33 -20.39 -6.51
C THR A 71 1.19 -20.19 -7.49
N ILE A 72 1.10 -19.00 -8.08
CA ILE A 72 0.04 -18.64 -9.01
C ILE A 72 0.60 -18.33 -10.40
N GLN A 73 -0.22 -18.57 -11.43
CA GLN A 73 0.10 -18.19 -12.80
C GLN A 73 -0.42 -16.79 -13.08
N ILE A 74 0.47 -15.94 -13.60
CA ILE A 74 0.14 -14.56 -14.00
C ILE A 74 0.66 -14.32 -15.42
N VAL A 75 -0.16 -13.70 -16.25
CA VAL A 75 0.25 -13.21 -17.58
C VAL A 75 0.64 -11.73 -17.44
N CYS A 76 1.89 -11.42 -17.76
CA CYS A 76 2.47 -10.08 -17.64
C CYS A 76 2.95 -9.57 -19.02
N GLY A 77 2.63 -8.32 -19.34
CA GLY A 77 3.06 -7.63 -20.56
C GLY A 77 4.25 -6.70 -20.38
N ALA A 78 4.79 -6.60 -19.17
CA ALA A 78 5.89 -5.68 -18.89
C ALA A 78 7.20 -6.14 -19.54
N PRO A 79 7.99 -5.22 -20.13
CA PRO A 79 9.22 -5.56 -20.85
C PRO A 79 10.36 -6.03 -19.94
N ASN A 80 10.30 -5.70 -18.66
CA ASN A 80 11.34 -5.97 -17.68
C ASN A 80 11.04 -7.20 -16.79
N VAL A 81 9.95 -7.93 -17.04
CA VAL A 81 9.63 -9.15 -16.29
C VAL A 81 10.62 -10.26 -16.64
N LYS A 82 11.16 -10.93 -15.63
CA LYS A 82 12.10 -12.05 -15.77
C LYS A 82 12.05 -12.97 -14.56
N GLU A 83 12.60 -14.18 -14.74
CA GLU A 83 12.76 -15.14 -13.66
C GLU A 83 13.70 -14.63 -12.55
N GLY A 84 13.40 -14.97 -11.32
CA GLY A 84 14.19 -14.70 -10.11
C GLY A 84 13.91 -13.38 -9.42
N ILE A 85 13.26 -12.40 -10.06
CA ILE A 85 12.98 -11.10 -9.47
C ILE A 85 11.83 -11.17 -8.46
N LYS A 86 11.87 -10.24 -7.49
CA LYS A 86 10.76 -9.97 -6.58
C LYS A 86 9.95 -8.78 -7.07
N VAL A 87 8.65 -8.88 -6.99
CA VAL A 87 7.71 -7.96 -7.62
C VAL A 87 6.50 -7.72 -6.73
N ILE A 88 5.78 -6.65 -6.99
CA ILE A 88 4.49 -6.36 -6.36
C ILE A 88 3.41 -7.14 -7.10
N VAL A 89 2.61 -7.91 -6.39
CA VAL A 89 1.54 -8.74 -6.94
C VAL A 89 0.20 -8.37 -6.31
N ALA A 90 -0.72 -7.95 -7.14
CA ALA A 90 -2.12 -7.80 -6.77
C ALA A 90 -2.85 -9.15 -6.97
N LEU A 91 -3.31 -9.73 -5.87
CA LEU A 91 -4.09 -10.97 -5.86
C LEU A 91 -5.56 -10.70 -6.22
N PRO A 92 -6.33 -11.72 -6.62
CA PRO A 92 -7.76 -11.58 -6.83
C PRO A 92 -8.46 -11.02 -5.58
N GLY A 93 -9.27 -9.97 -5.76
CA GLY A 93 -9.91 -9.21 -4.69
C GLY A 93 -9.20 -7.91 -4.33
N ALA A 94 -7.95 -7.70 -4.74
CA ALA A 94 -7.30 -6.41 -4.62
C ALA A 94 -8.04 -5.35 -5.44
N THR A 95 -8.24 -4.16 -4.86
CA THR A 95 -8.82 -3.02 -5.57
C THR A 95 -7.78 -1.92 -5.69
N LEU A 96 -7.31 -1.71 -6.91
CA LEU A 96 -6.31 -0.70 -7.26
C LEU A 96 -6.96 0.69 -7.43
N PRO A 97 -6.16 1.77 -7.43
CA PRO A 97 -6.63 3.12 -7.75
C PRO A 97 -7.53 3.16 -8.99
N GLY A 98 -8.55 4.02 -8.97
CA GLY A 98 -9.57 4.06 -10.03
C GLY A 98 -10.65 2.97 -9.92
N ASN A 99 -10.80 2.34 -8.76
CA ASN A 99 -11.75 1.24 -8.50
C ASN A 99 -11.57 0.02 -9.42
N PHE A 100 -10.32 -0.26 -9.81
CA PHE A 100 -9.99 -1.40 -10.63
C PHE A 100 -9.76 -2.65 -9.75
N THR A 101 -10.75 -3.54 -9.71
CA THR A 101 -10.67 -4.78 -8.92
C THR A 101 -10.03 -5.90 -9.71
N ILE A 102 -9.00 -6.52 -9.15
CA ILE A 102 -8.31 -7.67 -9.72
C ILE A 102 -9.17 -8.92 -9.57
N SER A 103 -9.36 -9.63 -10.67
CA SER A 103 -10.07 -10.89 -10.72
C SER A 103 -9.32 -11.93 -11.55
N LYS A 104 -9.62 -13.20 -11.33
CA LYS A 104 -9.13 -14.27 -12.19
C LYS A 104 -9.63 -14.05 -13.61
N SER A 105 -8.72 -14.03 -14.57
CA SER A 105 -9.03 -13.70 -15.96
C SER A 105 -8.26 -14.59 -16.93
N LYS A 106 -8.67 -14.59 -18.20
CA LYS A 106 -7.92 -15.22 -19.27
C LYS A 106 -7.37 -14.16 -20.20
N LYS A 107 -6.08 -14.22 -20.44
CA LYS A 107 -5.40 -13.37 -21.40
C LYS A 107 -5.00 -14.21 -22.62
N ARG A 108 -5.68 -14.02 -23.75
CA ARG A 108 -5.49 -14.81 -25.00
C ARG A 108 -5.47 -16.32 -24.74
N GLY A 109 -6.47 -16.83 -23.96
CA GLY A 109 -6.62 -18.25 -23.68
C GLY A 109 -5.81 -18.79 -22.51
N VAL A 110 -4.84 -18.04 -21.97
CA VAL A 110 -4.02 -18.42 -20.81
C VAL A 110 -4.59 -17.81 -19.53
N ASP A 111 -4.73 -18.62 -18.48
CA ASP A 111 -5.25 -18.17 -17.19
C ASP A 111 -4.26 -17.22 -16.49
N SER A 112 -4.77 -16.11 -15.93
CA SER A 112 -4.04 -15.15 -15.10
C SER A 112 -4.79 -14.96 -13.79
N ASN A 113 -4.16 -15.37 -12.68
CA ASN A 113 -4.74 -15.39 -11.34
C ASN A 113 -4.23 -14.23 -10.48
N GLY A 114 -4.00 -13.07 -11.07
CA GLY A 114 -3.49 -11.87 -10.42
C GLY A 114 -2.85 -10.95 -11.45
N MET A 115 -2.18 -9.91 -10.95
CA MET A 115 -1.48 -8.92 -11.75
C MET A 115 -0.15 -8.55 -11.09
N ILE A 116 0.93 -8.51 -11.85
CA ILE A 116 2.20 -7.93 -11.41
C ILE A 116 2.13 -6.44 -11.70
N CYS A 117 2.37 -5.59 -10.69
CA CYS A 117 2.07 -4.16 -10.74
C CYS A 117 3.31 -3.29 -10.97
N ALA A 118 3.11 -2.21 -11.71
CA ALA A 118 3.99 -1.04 -11.72
C ALA A 118 3.61 -0.09 -10.57
N LEU A 119 4.48 0.86 -10.22
CA LEU A 119 4.18 1.86 -9.16
C LEU A 119 3.00 2.77 -9.52
N SER A 120 2.83 3.11 -10.79
CA SER A 120 1.69 3.92 -11.26
C SER A 120 0.36 3.21 -11.09
N GLU A 121 0.33 1.88 -11.22
CA GLU A 121 -0.90 1.09 -11.08
C GLU A 121 -1.38 1.01 -9.62
N ILE A 122 -0.47 1.18 -8.66
CA ILE A 122 -0.78 1.22 -7.22
C ILE A 122 -0.83 2.65 -6.66
N GLY A 123 -0.71 3.67 -7.53
CA GLY A 123 -0.85 5.08 -7.15
C GLY A 123 0.38 5.71 -6.50
N LEU A 124 1.55 5.06 -6.55
CA LEU A 124 2.81 5.60 -6.01
C LEU A 124 3.63 6.41 -7.01
N GLU A 125 3.30 6.34 -8.29
CA GLU A 125 3.85 7.19 -9.35
C GLU A 125 2.73 7.71 -10.25
N GLU A 126 2.99 8.81 -10.97
CA GLU A 126 2.07 9.31 -11.99
C GLU A 126 2.00 8.36 -13.19
N ASP A 127 0.80 8.21 -13.77
CA ASP A 127 0.58 7.42 -14.99
C ASP A 127 1.04 8.22 -16.21
N THR A 128 2.32 8.10 -16.54
CA THR A 128 2.96 8.73 -17.70
C THR A 128 3.52 7.70 -18.67
N GLU A 129 3.68 8.08 -19.95
CA GLU A 129 4.31 7.19 -20.93
C GLU A 129 5.73 6.77 -20.54
N GLU A 130 6.44 7.61 -19.80
CA GLU A 130 7.80 7.32 -19.32
C GLU A 130 7.77 6.23 -18.24
N ASN A 131 6.87 6.33 -17.26
CA ASN A 131 6.71 5.35 -16.20
C ASN A 131 6.16 4.03 -16.75
N TYR A 132 5.24 4.08 -17.71
CA TYR A 132 4.77 2.88 -18.41
C TYR A 132 5.89 2.13 -19.12
N LYS A 133 6.86 2.82 -19.74
CA LYS A 133 8.02 2.21 -20.41
C LYS A 133 9.01 1.58 -19.43
N LYS A 134 9.07 2.02 -18.17
CA LYS A 134 9.88 1.37 -17.11
C LYS A 134 9.39 -0.05 -16.81
N GLY A 135 8.10 -0.30 -16.97
CA GLY A 135 7.43 -1.56 -16.67
C GLY A 135 7.12 -1.75 -15.19
N ILE A 136 7.16 -3.00 -14.74
CA ILE A 136 6.87 -3.35 -13.34
C ILE A 136 7.98 -2.91 -12.40
N TYR A 137 7.61 -2.65 -11.13
CA TYR A 137 8.57 -2.35 -10.07
C TYR A 137 9.23 -3.63 -9.56
N VAL A 138 10.56 -3.63 -9.52
CA VAL A 138 11.37 -4.74 -9.00
C VAL A 138 11.82 -4.40 -7.59
N LEU A 139 11.41 -5.23 -6.63
CA LEU A 139 11.76 -5.11 -5.23
C LEU A 139 13.17 -5.65 -4.96
N ASP A 140 13.76 -5.24 -3.84
CA ASP A 140 15.07 -5.71 -3.40
C ASP A 140 15.07 -7.21 -3.05
N ASP A 141 16.25 -7.82 -3.09
CA ASP A 141 16.41 -9.27 -2.88
C ASP A 141 16.10 -9.71 -1.43
N ASP A 142 16.07 -8.79 -0.47
CA ASP A 142 15.74 -9.04 0.93
C ASP A 142 14.22 -9.02 1.21
N ALA A 143 13.40 -8.51 0.27
CA ALA A 143 11.95 -8.47 0.41
C ALA A 143 11.39 -9.88 0.71
N ARG A 144 10.60 -10.01 1.76
CA ARG A 144 9.99 -11.28 2.17
C ARG A 144 8.78 -11.58 1.30
N VAL A 145 8.76 -12.74 0.65
CA VAL A 145 7.63 -13.19 -0.17
C VAL A 145 6.39 -13.41 0.72
N GLY A 146 5.25 -12.93 0.24
CA GLY A 146 3.95 -13.09 0.91
C GLY A 146 3.61 -12.03 1.97
N VAL A 147 4.52 -11.09 2.27
CA VAL A 147 4.17 -9.93 3.10
C VAL A 147 3.44 -8.87 2.28
N ASP A 148 2.74 -7.97 2.96
CA ASP A 148 2.13 -6.81 2.32
C ASP A 148 3.20 -5.95 1.63
N ALA A 149 2.94 -5.58 0.36
CA ALA A 149 3.93 -4.89 -0.45
C ALA A 149 4.05 -3.40 -0.08
N LEU A 150 2.94 -2.74 0.27
CA LEU A 150 2.95 -1.33 0.68
C LEU A 150 3.61 -1.17 2.05
N GLU A 151 3.34 -2.10 2.96
CA GLU A 151 3.97 -2.14 4.28
C GLU A 151 5.49 -2.34 4.17
N TYR A 152 5.93 -3.32 3.34
CA TYR A 152 7.35 -3.55 3.07
C TYR A 152 8.06 -2.31 2.51
N MET A 153 7.38 -1.58 1.63
CA MET A 153 7.93 -0.36 1.00
C MET A 153 7.87 0.87 1.91
N GLY A 154 7.28 0.79 3.09
CA GLY A 154 7.00 1.94 3.95
C GLY A 154 6.05 2.95 3.30
N ALA A 155 5.22 2.50 2.36
CA ALA A 155 4.31 3.33 1.59
C ALA A 155 2.85 3.24 2.07
N CYS A 156 2.59 2.43 3.09
CA CYS A 156 1.27 2.33 3.72
C CYS A 156 1.12 3.46 4.75
N ASP A 157 0.15 4.35 4.53
CA ASP A 157 -0.16 5.43 5.48
C ASP A 157 -1.67 5.67 5.54
N THR A 158 -2.12 6.13 6.69
CA THR A 158 -3.46 6.67 6.87
C THR A 158 -3.36 8.13 7.30
N LEU A 159 -3.98 9.00 6.52
CA LEU A 159 -3.99 10.43 6.75
C LEU A 159 -5.31 10.86 7.36
N TYR A 160 -5.26 11.65 8.43
CA TYR A 160 -6.41 12.38 8.92
C TYR A 160 -6.41 13.79 8.34
N ASP A 161 -7.48 14.13 7.62
CA ASP A 161 -7.74 15.50 7.22
C ASP A 161 -8.49 16.20 8.35
N LEU A 162 -7.83 17.17 8.99
CA LEU A 162 -8.34 17.83 10.17
C LEU A 162 -8.87 19.22 9.82
N ASP A 163 -10.11 19.52 10.25
CA ASP A 163 -10.59 20.90 10.39
C ASP A 163 -10.29 21.40 11.78
N ILE A 164 -9.23 22.20 11.92
CA ILE A 164 -8.72 22.67 13.19
C ILE A 164 -9.29 24.06 13.48
N HIS A 165 -10.16 24.16 14.48
CA HIS A 165 -10.65 25.44 14.97
C HIS A 165 -9.52 26.33 15.49
N LYS A 166 -9.65 27.66 15.34
CA LYS A 166 -8.60 28.68 15.65
C LYS A 166 -7.99 28.56 17.05
N HIS A 167 -8.76 28.08 18.03
CA HIS A 167 -8.29 27.96 19.42
C HIS A 167 -7.44 26.68 19.68
N LYS A 168 -7.50 25.68 18.81
CA LYS A 168 -6.66 24.46 18.86
C LYS A 168 -5.53 24.44 17.81
N ASN A 169 -5.39 25.49 17.03
CA ASN A 169 -4.46 25.55 15.92
C ASN A 169 -2.99 25.41 16.35
N ASN A 170 -2.63 25.88 17.54
CA ASN A 170 -1.26 25.79 18.06
C ASN A 170 -0.90 24.37 18.57
N ASP A 171 -1.89 23.60 19.00
CA ASP A 171 -1.69 22.32 19.67
C ASP A 171 -1.66 21.16 18.66
N CYS A 172 -2.50 21.23 17.60
CA CYS A 172 -2.67 20.15 16.61
C CYS A 172 -2.06 20.44 15.24
N PHE A 173 -1.26 21.50 15.09
CA PHE A 173 -0.70 21.89 13.79
C PHE A 173 0.38 20.93 13.30
N TYR A 174 1.04 20.20 14.21
CA TYR A 174 2.11 19.26 13.92
C TYR A 174 1.77 17.85 14.46
N HIS A 175 2.41 16.83 13.88
CA HIS A 175 2.21 15.42 14.26
C HIS A 175 2.41 15.17 15.76
N ILE A 176 3.44 15.77 16.36
CA ILE A 176 3.72 15.65 17.80
C ILE A 176 2.60 16.27 18.66
N GLY A 177 2.09 17.44 18.28
CA GLY A 177 0.97 18.06 19.00
C GLY A 177 -0.30 17.22 18.94
N PHE A 178 -0.60 16.69 17.75
CA PHE A 178 -1.70 15.75 17.56
C PHE A 178 -1.49 14.45 18.36
N ALA A 179 -0.26 13.92 18.44
CA ALA A 179 0.05 12.75 19.26
C ALA A 179 -0.23 12.99 20.76
N TYR A 180 0.06 14.16 21.30
CA TYR A 180 -0.30 14.52 22.69
C TYR A 180 -1.81 14.48 22.94
N GLU A 181 -2.60 15.00 22.01
CA GLU A 181 -4.07 14.96 22.11
C GLU A 181 -4.59 13.51 22.05
N VAL A 182 -4.06 12.70 21.11
CA VAL A 182 -4.41 11.28 21.01
C VAL A 182 -4.02 10.51 22.28
N CYS A 183 -2.85 10.80 22.88
CA CYS A 183 -2.44 10.22 24.14
C CYS A 183 -3.43 10.56 25.28
N ALA A 184 -3.87 11.80 25.35
CA ALA A 184 -4.86 12.23 26.33
C ALA A 184 -6.22 11.52 26.14
N ILE A 185 -6.64 11.32 24.88
CA ILE A 185 -7.89 10.64 24.51
C ILE A 185 -7.84 9.15 24.87
N LEU A 186 -6.71 8.48 24.58
CA LEU A 186 -6.54 7.05 24.81
C LEU A 186 -6.02 6.69 26.20
N GLY A 187 -5.60 7.68 27.01
CA GLY A 187 -4.97 7.45 28.31
C GLY A 187 -3.57 6.81 28.19
N LYS A 188 -2.90 7.00 27.06
CA LYS A 188 -1.55 6.52 26.78
C LYS A 188 -0.50 7.61 27.04
N ILE A 189 0.78 7.26 27.02
CA ILE A 189 1.91 8.17 27.26
C ILE A 189 2.60 8.44 25.92
N VAL A 190 3.03 9.70 25.71
CA VAL A 190 3.84 10.08 24.55
C VAL A 190 5.27 9.56 24.72
N ASN A 191 5.78 8.87 23.73
CA ASN A 191 7.18 8.49 23.62
C ASN A 191 7.88 9.57 22.78
N LEU A 192 8.77 10.34 23.39
CA LEU A 192 9.61 11.27 22.64
C LEU A 192 10.84 10.53 22.16
N PRO A 193 11.28 10.78 20.89
CA PRO A 193 12.55 10.24 20.43
C PRO A 193 13.69 10.75 21.33
N ASP A 194 14.61 9.87 21.68
CA ASP A 194 15.83 10.23 22.40
C ASP A 194 16.68 11.17 21.54
N ASP A 195 17.23 12.23 22.15
CA ASP A 195 18.12 13.23 21.52
C ASP A 195 19.48 12.61 21.10
#